data_4dcfd245a08653a38ef99618d79dcbed
#
_entry.id   4dcfd245a08653a38ef99618d79dcbed
#
_cell.length_a   1.000
_cell.length_b   1.000
_cell.length_c   1.000
_cell.angle_alpha   90.00
_cell.angle_beta   90.00
_cell.angle_gamma   90.00
#
_symmetry.space_group_name_H-M   'P 1'
#
loop_
_entity.id
_entity.type
_entity.pdbx_description
1 polymer ?
#
loop_
_entity_poly.entity_id
_entity_poly.type
_entity_poly.pdbx_seq_one_letter_code
_entity_poly.pdbx_strand_id
1 'polypeptide(L)'
;MAETVKCLVWDLDDTLWQGTLLEDGEVHLPDEVRKVVIELDSRGILQSVASRNDHEHAWARLEAFGVAEYFVLPEIGWGAKSDAVRRIADRLNFALTTIAFVDDRPAERAEVAFHLPDVRCYPADRVLALPDLVEFTPATSTVDSRRRREMYQAGFRREAERAAAPGPDEEFLRSLDLRMRIGRATGEELSRVEELTLRTSQMNATGVHYPDTVLRGLITDLRHEVLVVTLTDRFGPHGAVGVLLLERHPGLWHLKLLATSCRVVAYGAGATLLNWLADAAARSGVHLVADFRATERNRMMEIAYRFAGFEGLAEAPCPCAAVLVTAAEDAGPERLHLAPGPRVVSTVMDVEAPDLSTPEGGPGTP
;
A
#
# COMPACT_ATOMS: atom_id res chain seq x y z
N MET A 1 -16.55 5.22 15.97
CA MET A 1 -15.36 6.09 16.01
C MET A 1 -15.29 6.84 14.70
N ALA A 2 -14.95 8.13 14.70
CA ALA A 2 -14.78 8.88 13.46
C ALA A 2 -13.61 8.27 12.67
N GLU A 3 -13.79 8.08 11.35
CA GLU A 3 -12.70 7.60 10.48
C GLU A 3 -11.56 8.62 10.45
N THR A 4 -10.32 8.14 10.41
CA THR A 4 -9.14 8.99 10.31
C THR A 4 -9.10 9.69 8.95
N VAL A 5 -8.76 10.97 8.93
CA VAL A 5 -8.52 11.74 7.70
C VAL A 5 -7.32 11.15 6.96
N LYS A 6 -7.50 10.89 5.67
CA LYS A 6 -6.45 10.39 4.78
C LYS A 6 -5.93 11.45 3.81
N CYS A 7 -6.76 12.46 3.52
CA CYS A 7 -6.38 13.60 2.70
C CYS A 7 -7.02 14.89 3.24
N LEU A 8 -6.20 15.93 3.39
CA LEU A 8 -6.64 17.30 3.63
C LEU A 8 -6.54 18.09 2.33
N VAL A 9 -7.66 18.67 1.91
CA VAL A 9 -7.74 19.56 0.75
C VAL A 9 -7.75 21.01 1.24
N TRP A 10 -6.81 21.79 0.76
CA TRP A 10 -6.60 23.18 1.15
C TRP A 10 -7.18 24.15 0.12
N ASP A 11 -7.84 25.18 0.56
CA ASP A 11 -7.86 26.43 -0.17
C ASP A 11 -6.53 27.17 0.02
N LEU A 12 -6.25 28.18 -0.80
CA LEU A 12 -4.97 28.91 -0.82
C LEU A 12 -5.09 30.27 -0.16
N ASP A 13 -5.85 31.21 -0.77
CA ASP A 13 -5.97 32.60 -0.35
C ASP A 13 -6.62 32.70 1.04
N ASP A 14 -6.01 33.45 1.94
CA ASP A 14 -6.42 33.61 3.34
C ASP A 14 -6.66 32.29 4.12
N THR A 15 -6.16 31.17 3.55
CA THR A 15 -6.25 29.83 4.17
C THR A 15 -4.86 29.21 4.35
N LEU A 16 -4.17 28.81 3.28
CA LEU A 16 -2.79 28.32 3.34
C LEU A 16 -1.81 29.48 3.56
N TRP A 17 -2.01 30.57 2.85
CA TRP A 17 -1.25 31.79 2.99
C TRP A 17 -2.16 32.98 3.33
N GLN A 18 -1.57 34.07 3.83
CA GLN A 18 -2.24 35.34 4.09
C GLN A 18 -2.22 36.19 2.82
N GLY A 19 -3.36 36.80 2.49
CA GLY A 19 -3.59 37.62 1.32
C GLY A 19 -4.21 36.85 0.16
N THR A 20 -4.69 37.62 -0.84
CA THR A 20 -5.31 37.12 -2.06
C THR A 20 -4.34 37.31 -3.24
N LEU A 21 -3.83 36.23 -3.80
CA LEU A 21 -2.72 36.25 -4.76
C LEU A 21 -2.97 37.17 -5.97
N LEU A 22 -4.17 37.13 -6.53
CA LEU A 22 -4.50 37.92 -7.72
C LEU A 22 -4.82 39.41 -7.43
N GLU A 23 -5.19 39.74 -6.19
CA GLU A 23 -5.52 41.09 -5.78
C GLU A 23 -4.31 41.82 -5.18
N ASP A 24 -3.56 41.11 -4.29
CA ASP A 24 -2.46 41.70 -3.54
C ASP A 24 -1.12 41.56 -4.28
N GLY A 25 -1.01 40.60 -5.20
CA GLY A 25 0.22 40.27 -5.93
C GLY A 25 1.30 39.59 -5.08
N GLU A 26 1.38 39.92 -3.79
CA GLU A 26 2.24 39.27 -2.81
C GLU A 26 1.41 38.62 -1.70
N VAL A 27 1.74 37.38 -1.36
CA VAL A 27 1.12 36.61 -0.29
C VAL A 27 2.20 36.08 0.64
N HIS A 28 1.85 35.79 1.87
CA HIS A 28 2.77 35.32 2.90
C HIS A 28 2.33 33.99 3.47
N LEU A 29 3.21 32.96 3.42
CA LEU A 29 2.97 31.67 4.08
C LEU A 29 3.52 31.74 5.53
N PRO A 30 2.64 31.72 6.56
CA PRO A 30 3.08 31.72 7.94
C PRO A 30 3.88 30.45 8.27
N ASP A 31 4.95 30.57 9.08
CA ASP A 31 5.79 29.44 9.46
C ASP A 31 5.01 28.37 10.25
N GLU A 32 4.01 28.79 11.01
CA GLU A 32 3.15 27.88 11.79
C GLU A 32 2.29 27.02 10.84
N VAL A 33 1.76 27.60 9.78
CA VAL A 33 0.97 26.86 8.76
C VAL A 33 1.89 25.89 8.00
N ARG A 34 3.10 26.34 7.63
CA ARG A 34 4.12 25.46 7.03
C ARG A 34 4.41 24.23 7.91
N LYS A 35 4.53 24.43 9.23
CA LYS A 35 4.74 23.32 10.19
C LYS A 35 3.57 22.35 10.18
N VAL A 36 2.33 22.83 10.07
CA VAL A 36 1.15 21.95 9.95
C VAL A 36 1.23 21.11 8.69
N VAL A 37 1.58 21.71 7.53
CA VAL A 37 1.74 20.96 6.28
C VAL A 37 2.77 19.83 6.42
N ILE A 38 3.93 20.12 7.00
CA ILE A 38 5.02 19.15 7.21
C ILE A 38 4.58 18.06 8.20
N GLU A 39 3.95 18.45 9.30
CA GLU A 39 3.47 17.51 10.33
C GLU A 39 2.44 16.54 9.78
N LEU A 40 1.44 17.01 9.04
CA LEU A 40 0.41 16.15 8.45
C LEU A 40 1.01 15.19 7.40
N ASP A 41 1.96 15.65 6.57
CA ASP A 41 2.68 14.78 5.64
C ASP A 41 3.46 13.68 6.40
N SER A 42 4.15 14.04 7.48
CA SER A 42 4.91 13.08 8.30
C SER A 42 4.03 11.99 8.92
N ARG A 43 2.75 12.28 9.17
CA ARG A 43 1.74 11.32 9.63
C ARG A 43 1.17 10.47 8.50
N GLY A 44 1.53 10.76 7.25
CA GLY A 44 1.01 10.09 6.06
C GLY A 44 -0.40 10.53 5.68
N ILE A 45 -0.81 11.73 6.08
CA ILE A 45 -2.02 12.38 5.58
C ILE A 45 -1.63 13.09 4.29
N LEU A 46 -2.21 12.66 3.16
CA LEU A 46 -2.01 13.33 1.90
C LEU A 46 -2.58 14.74 1.95
N GLN A 47 -2.02 15.63 1.16
CA GLN A 47 -2.52 16.98 1.05
C GLN A 47 -2.74 17.34 -0.41
N SER A 48 -3.81 18.05 -0.71
CA SER A 48 -4.15 18.53 -2.04
C SER A 48 -4.64 19.97 -1.96
N VAL A 49 -4.87 20.59 -3.11
CA VAL A 49 -5.36 21.96 -3.21
C VAL A 49 -6.67 21.99 -3.99
N ALA A 50 -7.65 22.75 -3.51
CA ALA A 50 -8.82 23.14 -4.27
C ALA A 50 -8.98 24.65 -4.12
N SER A 51 -8.57 25.44 -5.12
CA SER A 51 -8.56 26.89 -5.03
C SER A 51 -9.09 27.55 -6.31
N ARG A 52 -9.83 28.66 -6.15
CA ARG A 52 -10.24 29.53 -7.24
C ARG A 52 -9.15 30.53 -7.54
N ASN A 53 -8.20 30.11 -8.36
CA ASN A 53 -7.03 30.92 -8.70
C ASN A 53 -6.55 30.60 -10.11
N ASP A 54 -5.57 31.37 -10.60
CA ASP A 54 -4.81 31.00 -11.78
C ASP A 54 -3.80 29.91 -11.41
N HIS A 55 -3.83 28.82 -12.17
CA HIS A 55 -3.03 27.63 -11.84
C HIS A 55 -1.52 27.93 -11.87
N GLU A 56 -1.04 28.60 -12.93
CA GLU A 56 0.40 28.81 -13.11
C GLU A 56 0.95 29.75 -12.02
N HIS A 57 0.22 30.82 -11.74
CA HIS A 57 0.60 31.79 -10.70
C HIS A 57 0.59 31.18 -9.30
N ALA A 58 -0.48 30.45 -8.96
CA ALA A 58 -0.61 29.84 -7.64
C ALA A 58 0.43 28.70 -7.43
N TRP A 59 0.66 27.88 -8.45
CA TRP A 59 1.65 26.82 -8.38
C TRP A 59 3.08 27.36 -8.24
N ALA A 60 3.44 28.37 -9.04
CA ALA A 60 4.74 29.05 -8.92
C ALA A 60 4.96 29.64 -7.52
N ARG A 61 3.89 30.12 -6.86
CA ARG A 61 3.98 30.63 -5.50
C ARG A 61 4.19 29.52 -4.48
N LEU A 62 3.53 28.35 -4.62
CA LEU A 62 3.77 27.17 -3.79
C LEU A 62 5.21 26.66 -3.91
N GLU A 63 5.76 26.67 -5.14
CA GLU A 63 7.17 26.33 -5.40
C GLU A 63 8.12 27.34 -4.75
N ALA A 64 7.86 28.62 -4.87
CA ALA A 64 8.67 29.67 -4.24
C ALA A 64 8.68 29.57 -2.72
N PHE A 65 7.58 29.13 -2.12
CA PHE A 65 7.51 28.84 -0.69
C PHE A 65 8.17 27.50 -0.32
N GLY A 66 8.55 26.64 -1.28
CA GLY A 66 9.12 25.32 -1.01
C GLY A 66 8.13 24.35 -0.37
N VAL A 67 6.83 24.47 -0.68
CA VAL A 67 5.78 23.58 -0.16
C VAL A 67 5.01 22.84 -1.26
N ALA A 68 5.25 23.16 -2.53
CA ALA A 68 4.58 22.51 -3.66
C ALA A 68 4.72 20.97 -3.62
N GLU A 69 5.87 20.46 -3.19
CA GLU A 69 6.13 19.03 -3.11
C GLU A 69 5.17 18.28 -2.18
N TYR A 70 4.57 18.93 -1.18
CA TYR A 70 3.64 18.31 -0.23
C TYR A 70 2.25 18.09 -0.81
N PHE A 71 1.93 18.72 -1.94
CA PHE A 71 0.60 18.63 -2.54
C PHE A 71 0.56 17.62 -3.69
N VAL A 72 -0.51 16.83 -3.71
CA VAL A 72 -0.81 15.89 -4.80
C VAL A 72 -2.11 16.32 -5.48
N LEU A 73 -2.22 16.12 -6.79
CA LEU A 73 -3.45 16.36 -7.57
C LEU A 73 -4.08 17.76 -7.33
N PRO A 74 -3.34 18.85 -7.46
CA PRO A 74 -3.91 20.19 -7.23
C PRO A 74 -5.03 20.47 -8.23
N GLU A 75 -6.18 20.91 -7.74
CA GLU A 75 -7.34 21.35 -8.49
C GLU A 75 -7.46 22.89 -8.36
N ILE A 76 -6.66 23.60 -9.12
CA ILE A 76 -6.63 25.09 -9.15
C ILE A 76 -7.33 25.57 -10.40
N GLY A 77 -8.40 26.35 -10.24
CA GLY A 77 -9.21 26.86 -11.35
C GLY A 77 -10.53 27.42 -10.86
N TRP A 78 -11.38 27.91 -11.77
CA TRP A 78 -12.58 28.69 -11.47
C TRP A 78 -13.84 27.86 -11.24
N GLY A 79 -13.74 26.55 -11.09
CA GLY A 79 -14.85 25.65 -10.86
C GLY A 79 -15.40 25.66 -9.42
N ALA A 80 -16.43 24.84 -9.18
CA ALA A 80 -16.97 24.65 -7.84
C ALA A 80 -15.95 23.84 -6.98
N LYS A 81 -15.83 24.20 -5.70
CA LYS A 81 -14.93 23.54 -4.75
C LYS A 81 -15.35 22.09 -4.52
N SER A 82 -16.66 21.81 -4.45
CA SER A 82 -17.17 20.45 -4.29
C SER A 82 -16.77 19.53 -5.43
N ASP A 83 -16.77 20.03 -6.69
CA ASP A 83 -16.32 19.27 -7.84
C ASP A 83 -14.82 18.98 -7.78
N ALA A 84 -14.02 19.95 -7.35
CA ALA A 84 -12.58 19.79 -7.16
C ALA A 84 -12.28 18.74 -6.08
N VAL A 85 -12.92 18.84 -4.91
CA VAL A 85 -12.78 17.89 -3.80
C VAL A 85 -13.21 16.48 -4.23
N ARG A 86 -14.30 16.35 -4.99
CA ARG A 86 -14.77 15.06 -5.52
C ARG A 86 -13.74 14.45 -6.46
N ARG A 87 -13.22 15.22 -7.44
CA ARG A 87 -12.18 14.74 -8.38
C ARG A 87 -10.93 14.27 -7.65
N ILE A 88 -10.48 15.00 -6.62
CA ILE A 88 -9.35 14.61 -5.78
C ILE A 88 -9.65 13.28 -5.09
N ALA A 89 -10.81 13.13 -4.45
CA ALA A 89 -11.20 11.90 -3.75
C ALA A 89 -11.27 10.70 -4.71
N ASP A 90 -11.89 10.86 -5.87
CA ASP A 90 -12.03 9.82 -6.90
C ASP A 90 -10.65 9.38 -7.43
N ARG A 91 -9.76 10.32 -7.76
CA ARG A 91 -8.41 10.00 -8.23
C ARG A 91 -7.52 9.36 -7.16
N LEU A 92 -7.70 9.71 -5.88
CA LEU A 92 -7.03 9.04 -4.75
C LEU A 92 -7.67 7.69 -4.42
N ASN A 93 -8.87 7.43 -4.95
CA ASN A 93 -9.72 6.29 -4.56
C ASN A 93 -9.97 6.25 -3.04
N PHE A 94 -10.34 7.40 -2.48
CA PHE A 94 -10.65 7.59 -1.06
C PHE A 94 -12.14 7.79 -0.85
N ALA A 95 -12.68 7.17 0.22
CA ALA A 95 -14.03 7.47 0.66
C ALA A 95 -14.12 8.93 1.15
N LEU A 96 -15.22 9.62 0.82
CA LEU A 96 -15.45 11.03 1.20
C LEU A 96 -15.36 11.24 2.72
N THR A 97 -15.75 10.24 3.52
CA THR A 97 -15.63 10.24 5.00
C THR A 97 -14.18 10.38 5.49
N THR A 98 -13.18 10.12 4.61
CA THR A 98 -11.75 10.23 4.93
C THR A 98 -11.10 11.50 4.34
N ILE A 99 -11.90 12.38 3.72
CA ILE A 99 -11.47 13.67 3.20
C ILE A 99 -11.83 14.78 4.19
N ALA A 100 -10.90 15.70 4.37
CA ALA A 100 -11.13 16.97 5.03
C ALA A 100 -10.89 18.12 4.05
N PHE A 101 -11.62 19.20 4.22
CA PHE A 101 -11.48 20.42 3.43
C PHE A 101 -11.34 21.63 4.36
N VAL A 102 -10.41 22.52 4.08
CA VAL A 102 -10.20 23.74 4.87
C VAL A 102 -10.22 24.96 3.96
N ASP A 103 -10.94 25.99 4.39
CA ASP A 103 -11.21 27.20 3.59
C ASP A 103 -11.62 28.35 4.53
N ASP A 104 -11.22 29.59 4.23
CA ASP A 104 -11.57 30.79 5.01
C ASP A 104 -13.06 31.19 4.80
N ARG A 105 -13.61 30.95 3.58
CA ARG A 105 -14.93 31.42 3.17
C ARG A 105 -16.05 30.49 3.64
N PRO A 106 -16.95 30.98 4.52
CA PRO A 106 -18.09 30.17 4.99
C PRO A 106 -18.98 29.66 3.85
N ALA A 107 -19.15 30.45 2.79
CA ALA A 107 -19.97 30.08 1.63
C ALA A 107 -19.39 28.88 0.86
N GLU A 108 -18.07 28.82 0.70
CA GLU A 108 -17.41 27.71 -0.01
C GLU A 108 -17.43 26.43 0.84
N ARG A 109 -17.20 26.54 2.15
CA ARG A 109 -17.38 25.40 3.06
C ARG A 109 -18.83 24.89 3.07
N ALA A 110 -19.82 25.78 3.04
CA ALA A 110 -21.23 25.40 2.99
C ALA A 110 -21.59 24.73 1.64
N GLU A 111 -21.02 25.18 0.53
CA GLU A 111 -21.18 24.57 -0.80
C GLU A 111 -20.62 23.13 -0.81
N VAL A 112 -19.40 22.94 -0.31
CA VAL A 112 -18.80 21.61 -0.21
C VAL A 112 -19.62 20.71 0.73
N ALA A 113 -20.01 21.18 1.91
CA ALA A 113 -20.80 20.39 2.85
C ALA A 113 -22.20 20.03 2.31
N PHE A 114 -22.79 20.86 1.46
CA PHE A 114 -24.08 20.58 0.82
C PHE A 114 -23.97 19.47 -0.22
N HIS A 115 -22.97 19.52 -1.09
CA HIS A 115 -22.79 18.55 -2.18
C HIS A 115 -22.05 17.28 -1.74
N LEU A 116 -21.24 17.37 -0.69
CA LEU A 116 -20.41 16.31 -0.15
C LEU A 116 -20.57 16.22 1.38
N PRO A 117 -21.73 15.79 1.89
CA PRO A 117 -22.03 15.82 3.32
C PRO A 117 -21.09 14.96 4.19
N ASP A 118 -20.38 14.00 3.59
CA ASP A 118 -19.42 13.15 4.27
C ASP A 118 -18.02 13.80 4.42
N VAL A 119 -17.76 14.92 3.71
CA VAL A 119 -16.50 15.65 3.80
C VAL A 119 -16.51 16.56 5.04
N ARG A 120 -15.44 16.51 5.82
CA ARG A 120 -15.28 17.34 7.01
C ARG A 120 -14.74 18.71 6.62
N CYS A 121 -15.53 19.76 6.79
CA CYS A 121 -15.15 21.13 6.46
C CYS A 121 -14.67 21.88 7.71
N TYR A 122 -13.52 22.52 7.61
CA TYR A 122 -12.89 23.30 8.68
C TYR A 122 -12.69 24.76 8.23
N PRO A 123 -12.92 25.75 9.12
CA PRO A 123 -12.55 27.13 8.83
C PRO A 123 -11.01 27.33 8.96
N ALA A 124 -10.46 28.29 8.23
CA ALA A 124 -9.03 28.57 8.19
C ALA A 124 -8.39 28.87 9.55
N ASP A 125 -9.15 29.49 10.48
CA ASP A 125 -8.70 29.77 11.84
C ASP A 125 -8.44 28.51 12.69
N ARG A 126 -8.90 27.34 12.25
CA ARG A 126 -8.64 26.05 12.90
C ARG A 126 -7.40 25.31 12.38
N VAL A 127 -6.73 25.85 11.37
CA VAL A 127 -5.57 25.20 10.71
C VAL A 127 -4.52 24.76 11.73
N LEU A 128 -4.14 25.62 12.64
CA LEU A 128 -3.09 25.33 13.65
C LEU A 128 -3.50 24.26 14.66
N ALA A 129 -4.80 24.03 14.83
CA ALA A 129 -5.34 23.02 15.74
C ALA A 129 -5.60 21.67 15.06
N LEU A 130 -5.56 21.58 13.73
CA LEU A 130 -5.86 20.34 12.99
C LEU A 130 -4.98 19.16 13.44
N PRO A 131 -3.66 19.30 13.66
CA PRO A 131 -2.83 18.19 14.12
C PRO A 131 -3.22 17.61 15.48
N ASP A 132 -3.90 18.39 16.33
CA ASP A 132 -4.33 17.96 17.67
C ASP A 132 -5.68 17.24 17.67
N LEU A 133 -6.40 17.26 16.56
CA LEU A 133 -7.68 16.58 16.44
C LEU A 133 -7.49 15.07 16.28
N VAL A 134 -8.38 14.29 16.91
CA VAL A 134 -8.29 12.82 16.92
C VAL A 134 -8.38 12.23 15.52
N GLU A 135 -9.17 12.84 14.64
CA GLU A 135 -9.30 12.42 13.24
C GLU A 135 -8.08 12.69 12.37
N PHE A 136 -7.15 13.55 12.79
CA PHE A 136 -5.85 13.78 12.16
C PHE A 136 -4.70 13.02 12.85
N THR A 137 -5.05 12.14 13.79
CA THR A 137 -4.08 11.29 14.50
C THR A 137 -4.27 9.83 14.07
N PRO A 138 -3.52 9.34 13.06
CA PRO A 138 -3.57 7.93 12.66
C PRO A 138 -3.17 7.02 13.82
N ALA A 139 -3.87 5.90 13.97
CA ALA A 139 -3.61 4.94 15.06
C ALA A 139 -2.20 4.33 14.99
N THR A 140 -1.60 4.27 13.80
CA THR A 140 -0.24 3.75 13.57
C THR A 140 0.50 4.65 12.58
N SER A 141 1.76 5.00 12.92
CA SER A 141 2.69 5.65 12.00
C SER A 141 3.71 4.61 11.55
N THR A 142 3.59 4.13 10.32
CA THR A 142 4.53 3.18 9.71
C THR A 142 5.54 3.91 8.82
N VAL A 143 6.66 3.24 8.46
CA VAL A 143 7.62 3.77 7.48
C VAL A 143 6.91 4.09 6.15
N ASP A 144 5.98 3.24 5.72
CA ASP A 144 5.18 3.45 4.50
C ASP A 144 4.22 4.64 4.64
N SER A 145 3.68 4.93 5.83
CA SER A 145 2.82 6.10 6.01
C SER A 145 3.58 7.40 5.81
N ARG A 146 4.81 7.50 6.31
CA ARG A 146 5.69 8.68 6.10
C ARG A 146 6.09 8.90 4.64
N ARG A 147 6.09 7.84 3.83
CA ARG A 147 6.42 7.86 2.39
C ARG A 147 5.19 7.82 1.50
N ARG A 148 3.99 7.95 2.07
CA ARG A 148 2.73 7.80 1.34
C ARG A 148 2.63 8.76 0.16
N ARG A 149 2.97 10.03 0.35
CA ARG A 149 2.98 11.04 -0.70
C ARG A 149 3.88 10.64 -1.87
N GLU A 150 5.13 10.24 -1.61
CA GLU A 150 6.07 9.79 -2.65
C GLU A 150 5.50 8.62 -3.46
N MET A 151 4.86 7.65 -2.79
CA MET A 151 4.24 6.50 -3.44
C MET A 151 3.08 6.90 -4.37
N TYR A 152 2.23 7.86 -3.95
CA TYR A 152 1.15 8.37 -4.78
C TYR A 152 1.66 9.17 -5.97
N GLN A 153 2.62 10.06 -5.77
CA GLN A 153 3.25 10.84 -6.85
C GLN A 153 3.95 9.92 -7.86
N ALA A 154 4.63 8.87 -7.40
CA ALA A 154 5.21 7.86 -8.28
C ALA A 154 4.11 7.09 -9.06
N GLY A 155 2.99 6.78 -8.41
CA GLY A 155 1.82 6.17 -9.04
C GLY A 155 1.26 7.01 -10.19
N PHE A 156 1.03 8.29 -9.95
CA PHE A 156 0.52 9.21 -11.00
C PHE A 156 1.48 9.35 -12.19
N ARG A 157 2.79 9.38 -11.94
CA ARG A 157 3.79 9.41 -13.03
C ARG A 157 3.76 8.12 -13.85
N ARG A 158 3.60 6.95 -13.22
CA ARG A 158 3.46 5.65 -13.91
C ARG A 158 2.22 5.63 -14.80
N GLU A 159 1.08 6.08 -14.26
CA GLU A 159 -0.19 6.13 -14.99
C GLU A 159 -0.09 7.02 -16.22
N ALA A 160 0.50 8.21 -16.07
CA ALA A 160 0.72 9.15 -17.17
C ALA A 160 1.62 8.55 -18.26
N GLU A 161 2.73 7.90 -17.87
CA GLU A 161 3.63 7.27 -18.83
C GLU A 161 3.00 6.02 -19.48
N ARG A 162 2.26 5.22 -18.71
CA ARG A 162 1.51 4.08 -19.26
C ARG A 162 0.50 4.54 -20.33
N ALA A 163 -0.23 5.63 -20.07
CA ALA A 163 -1.18 6.19 -21.01
C ALA A 163 -0.52 6.72 -22.30
N ALA A 164 0.74 7.17 -22.19
CA ALA A 164 1.53 7.69 -23.32
C ALA A 164 2.32 6.60 -24.07
N ALA A 165 2.52 5.42 -23.47
CA ALA A 165 3.36 4.37 -24.04
C ALA A 165 2.63 3.61 -25.15
N PRO A 166 3.12 3.61 -26.40
CA PRO A 166 2.65 2.72 -27.44
C PRO A 166 3.25 1.32 -27.22
N GLY A 167 2.48 0.27 -27.38
CA GLY A 167 3.01 -1.09 -27.43
C GLY A 167 2.49 -2.06 -26.37
N PRO A 168 3.00 -3.30 -26.38
CA PRO A 168 2.55 -4.35 -25.48
C PRO A 168 2.92 -4.08 -24.02
N ASP A 169 2.09 -4.57 -23.09
CA ASP A 169 2.28 -4.42 -21.65
C ASP A 169 3.63 -4.90 -21.14
N GLU A 170 4.17 -5.98 -21.72
CA GLU A 170 5.44 -6.56 -21.30
C GLU A 170 6.65 -5.65 -21.57
N GLU A 171 6.62 -4.91 -22.68
CA GLU A 171 7.66 -3.95 -23.03
C GLU A 171 7.64 -2.74 -22.08
N PHE A 172 6.46 -2.27 -21.76
CA PHE A 172 6.28 -1.25 -20.73
C PHE A 172 6.77 -1.72 -19.36
N LEU A 173 6.41 -2.95 -18.93
CA LEU A 173 6.87 -3.50 -17.65
C LEU A 173 8.39 -3.61 -17.57
N ARG A 174 9.07 -4.02 -18.66
CA ARG A 174 10.53 -4.04 -18.71
C ARG A 174 11.13 -2.63 -18.59
N SER A 175 10.46 -1.62 -19.13
CA SER A 175 10.92 -0.23 -19.05
C SER A 175 10.85 0.37 -17.65
N LEU A 176 10.11 -0.26 -16.74
CA LEU A 176 9.94 0.23 -15.36
C LEU A 176 11.13 -0.08 -14.44
N ASP A 177 12.05 -0.98 -14.83
CA ASP A 177 13.14 -1.45 -13.96
C ASP A 177 12.62 -1.95 -12.59
N LEU A 178 11.62 -2.83 -12.66
CA LEU A 178 10.96 -3.36 -11.46
C LEU A 178 11.93 -4.17 -10.61
N ARG A 179 12.01 -3.86 -9.32
CA ARG A 179 12.84 -4.56 -8.34
C ARG A 179 11.98 -4.99 -7.16
N MET A 180 11.89 -6.29 -6.96
CA MET A 180 11.22 -6.90 -5.82
C MET A 180 12.26 -7.30 -4.79
N ARG A 181 12.07 -6.83 -3.56
CA ARG A 181 12.85 -7.29 -2.43
C ARG A 181 11.96 -8.07 -1.49
N ILE A 182 12.38 -9.29 -1.19
CA ILE A 182 11.76 -10.18 -0.21
C ILE A 182 12.70 -10.21 0.99
N GLY A 183 12.20 -9.89 2.17
CA GLY A 183 13.00 -9.85 3.40
C GLY A 183 12.25 -10.51 4.55
N ARG A 184 13.00 -11.00 5.57
CA ARG A 184 12.39 -11.43 6.83
C ARG A 184 11.83 -10.22 7.56
N ALA A 185 10.60 -10.34 8.06
CA ALA A 185 9.94 -9.27 8.79
C ALA A 185 10.70 -8.95 10.08
N THR A 186 10.91 -7.66 10.31
CA THR A 186 11.41 -7.14 11.58
C THR A 186 10.26 -6.72 12.49
N GLY A 187 10.55 -6.56 13.79
CA GLY A 187 9.53 -6.10 14.75
C GLY A 187 8.89 -4.75 14.38
N GLU A 188 9.62 -3.88 13.66
CA GLU A 188 9.14 -2.57 13.21
C GLU A 188 8.17 -2.67 12.03
N GLU A 189 8.27 -3.74 11.24
CA GLU A 189 7.44 -3.96 10.05
C GLU A 189 6.12 -4.68 10.36
N LEU A 190 5.96 -5.25 11.55
CA LEU A 190 4.80 -6.09 11.88
C LEU A 190 3.47 -5.35 11.80
N SER A 191 3.41 -4.08 12.19
CA SER A 191 2.20 -3.26 12.02
C SER A 191 1.79 -3.16 10.56
N ARG A 192 2.77 -3.12 9.64
CA ARG A 192 2.50 -3.10 8.20
C ARG A 192 2.09 -4.46 7.67
N VAL A 193 2.69 -5.54 8.19
CA VAL A 193 2.27 -6.92 7.89
C VAL A 193 0.83 -7.14 8.31
N GLU A 194 0.46 -6.75 9.52
CA GLU A 194 -0.92 -6.81 10.02
C GLU A 194 -1.88 -6.03 9.10
N GLU A 195 -1.53 -4.78 8.73
CA GLU A 195 -2.34 -3.97 7.83
C GLU A 195 -2.53 -4.65 6.47
N LEU A 196 -1.51 -5.28 5.90
CA LEU A 196 -1.61 -6.02 4.64
C LEU A 196 -2.59 -7.20 4.78
N THR A 197 -2.55 -7.95 5.87
CA THR A 197 -3.48 -9.09 6.07
C THR A 197 -4.93 -8.63 6.20
N LEU A 198 -5.17 -7.42 6.74
CA LEU A 198 -6.51 -6.83 6.89
C LEU A 198 -7.08 -6.29 5.58
N ARG A 199 -6.23 -5.64 4.76
CA ARG A 199 -6.70 -4.84 3.62
C ARG A 199 -6.66 -5.54 2.28
N THR A 200 -6.16 -6.76 2.21
CA THR A 200 -5.95 -7.50 0.95
C THR A 200 -7.00 -8.57 0.68
N SER A 201 -8.28 -8.32 0.98
CA SER A 201 -9.35 -9.32 0.89
C SER A 201 -9.46 -10.04 -0.47
N GLN A 202 -9.09 -9.37 -1.58
CA GLN A 202 -9.10 -9.95 -2.93
C GLN A 202 -7.83 -10.77 -3.22
N MET A 203 -6.71 -10.40 -2.62
CA MET A 203 -5.39 -10.97 -2.87
C MET A 203 -4.81 -11.61 -1.59
N ASN A 204 -5.67 -12.12 -0.72
CA ASN A 204 -5.34 -12.93 0.45
C ASN A 204 -5.84 -14.35 0.23
N ALA A 205 -4.93 -15.32 0.26
CA ALA A 205 -5.22 -16.71 -0.08
C ALA A 205 -6.19 -17.39 0.89
N THR A 206 -6.18 -17.00 2.16
CA THR A 206 -6.98 -17.64 3.21
C THR A 206 -8.04 -16.73 3.82
N GLY A 207 -7.93 -15.42 3.59
CA GLY A 207 -8.75 -14.42 4.28
C GLY A 207 -8.45 -14.30 5.78
N VAL A 208 -7.42 -14.99 6.28
CA VAL A 208 -7.03 -14.94 7.69
C VAL A 208 -6.27 -13.65 7.97
N HIS A 209 -6.64 -13.01 9.07
CA HIS A 209 -5.93 -11.89 9.66
C HIS A 209 -4.98 -12.37 10.74
N TYR A 210 -3.75 -11.86 10.73
CA TYR A 210 -2.72 -12.16 11.73
C TYR A 210 -2.43 -10.88 12.54
N PRO A 211 -2.86 -10.81 13.82
CA PRO A 211 -2.56 -9.70 14.71
C PRO A 211 -1.05 -9.57 14.99
N ASP A 212 -0.59 -8.33 15.25
CA ASP A 212 0.81 -8.04 15.60
C ASP A 212 1.35 -8.94 16.71
N THR A 213 0.54 -9.21 17.73
CA THR A 213 0.94 -10.09 18.85
C THR A 213 1.24 -11.53 18.42
N VAL A 214 0.48 -12.06 17.44
CA VAL A 214 0.73 -13.39 16.87
C VAL A 214 1.98 -13.37 16.00
N LEU A 215 2.10 -12.35 15.14
CA LEU A 215 3.25 -12.18 14.26
C LEU A 215 4.57 -12.06 15.04
N ARG A 216 4.58 -11.38 16.19
CA ARG A 216 5.76 -11.31 17.09
C ARG A 216 6.21 -12.67 17.58
N GLY A 217 5.28 -13.57 17.87
CA GLY A 217 5.63 -14.95 18.22
C GLY A 217 6.22 -15.73 17.04
N LEU A 218 5.65 -15.53 15.85
CA LEU A 218 6.07 -16.25 14.64
C LEU A 218 7.45 -15.82 14.13
N ILE A 219 7.83 -14.54 14.23
CA ILE A 219 9.18 -14.11 13.81
C ILE A 219 10.30 -14.62 14.73
N THR A 220 9.96 -15.09 15.92
CA THR A 220 10.93 -15.67 16.87
C THR A 220 10.95 -17.21 16.84
N ASP A 221 9.98 -17.85 16.19
CA ASP A 221 9.94 -19.30 16.03
C ASP A 221 10.74 -19.73 14.80
N LEU A 222 11.83 -20.47 15.02
CA LEU A 222 12.74 -20.95 13.96
C LEU A 222 12.07 -21.83 12.89
N ARG A 223 10.87 -22.34 13.17
CA ARG A 223 10.09 -23.09 12.17
C ARG A 223 9.29 -22.20 11.24
N HIS A 224 9.15 -20.91 11.57
CA HIS A 224 8.36 -19.99 10.78
C HIS A 224 9.23 -18.97 10.07
N GLU A 225 8.81 -18.60 8.87
CA GLU A 225 9.35 -17.46 8.12
C GLU A 225 8.21 -16.47 7.85
N VAL A 226 8.29 -15.29 8.43
CA VAL A 226 7.41 -14.17 8.10
C VAL A 226 8.18 -13.29 7.13
N LEU A 227 7.76 -13.27 5.88
CA LEU A 227 8.46 -12.54 4.81
C LEU A 227 7.63 -11.35 4.37
N VAL A 228 8.27 -10.20 4.25
CA VAL A 228 7.69 -8.96 3.69
C VAL A 228 8.24 -8.73 2.30
N VAL A 229 7.36 -8.37 1.38
CA VAL A 229 7.69 -8.07 -0.01
C VAL A 229 7.54 -6.58 -0.25
N THR A 230 8.61 -5.94 -0.69
CA THR A 230 8.59 -4.56 -1.16
C THR A 230 8.86 -4.51 -2.65
N LEU A 231 8.29 -3.54 -3.33
CA LEU A 231 8.49 -3.31 -4.75
C LEU A 231 8.94 -1.87 -4.98
N THR A 232 9.91 -1.70 -5.87
CA THR A 232 10.36 -0.39 -6.36
C THR A 232 10.47 -0.42 -7.87
N ASP A 233 10.38 0.74 -8.49
CA ASP A 233 10.67 0.94 -9.90
C ASP A 233 11.39 2.27 -10.11
N ARG A 234 11.67 2.65 -11.37
CA ARG A 234 12.36 3.90 -11.71
C ARG A 234 11.64 5.17 -11.25
N PHE A 235 10.34 5.12 -10.96
CA PHE A 235 9.57 6.26 -10.44
C PHE A 235 9.60 6.35 -8.92
N GLY A 236 9.91 5.25 -8.24
CA GLY A 236 10.01 5.21 -6.79
C GLY A 236 9.36 3.96 -6.14
N PRO A 237 9.20 3.99 -4.82
CA PRO A 237 8.70 2.84 -4.08
C PRO A 237 7.19 2.65 -4.26
N HIS A 238 6.78 1.37 -4.22
CA HIS A 238 5.38 0.97 -4.02
C HIS A 238 5.07 0.67 -2.55
N GLY A 239 6.11 0.65 -1.69
CA GLY A 239 6.05 0.25 -0.29
C GLY A 239 5.97 -1.27 -0.11
N ALA A 240 5.53 -1.71 1.08
CA ALA A 240 5.27 -3.12 1.32
C ALA A 240 4.01 -3.55 0.57
N VAL A 241 4.19 -4.52 -0.32
CA VAL A 241 3.15 -4.96 -1.28
C VAL A 241 2.73 -6.40 -1.09
N GLY A 242 3.40 -7.15 -0.22
CA GLY A 242 3.04 -8.54 0.04
C GLY A 242 3.60 -9.06 1.34
N VAL A 243 3.00 -10.15 1.81
CA VAL A 243 3.43 -10.93 2.97
C VAL A 243 3.26 -12.41 2.70
N LEU A 244 4.25 -13.20 3.12
CA LEU A 244 4.18 -14.66 3.16
C LEU A 244 4.44 -15.13 4.59
N LEU A 245 3.70 -16.14 4.99
CA LEU A 245 3.95 -16.91 6.22
C LEU A 245 4.19 -18.35 5.83
N LEU A 246 5.41 -18.82 6.07
CA LEU A 246 5.82 -20.20 5.84
C LEU A 246 6.05 -20.92 7.18
N GLU A 247 5.65 -22.17 7.26
CA GLU A 247 6.04 -23.10 8.32
C GLU A 247 6.90 -24.21 7.70
N ARG A 248 8.08 -24.45 8.27
CA ARG A 248 9.04 -25.43 7.78
C ARG A 248 8.85 -26.78 8.45
N HIS A 249 8.72 -27.80 7.63
CA HIS A 249 8.72 -29.20 8.06
C HIS A 249 9.79 -29.98 7.29
N PRO A 250 10.25 -31.13 7.80
CA PRO A 250 11.14 -32.01 7.07
C PRO A 250 10.54 -32.41 5.71
N GLY A 251 11.22 -32.06 4.61
CA GLY A 251 10.79 -32.34 3.24
C GLY A 251 9.60 -31.52 2.73
N LEU A 252 9.08 -30.56 3.50
CA LEU A 252 7.92 -29.77 3.16
C LEU A 252 7.99 -28.35 3.72
N TRP A 253 7.67 -27.36 2.90
CA TRP A 253 7.31 -26.01 3.35
C TRP A 253 5.80 -25.80 3.25
N HIS A 254 5.20 -25.33 4.32
CA HIS A 254 3.77 -25.04 4.38
C HIS A 254 3.54 -23.53 4.30
N LEU A 255 2.99 -23.06 3.18
CA LEU A 255 2.60 -21.66 2.96
C LEU A 255 1.23 -21.41 3.59
N LYS A 256 1.23 -20.92 4.82
CA LYS A 256 0.02 -20.67 5.64
C LYS A 256 -0.70 -19.38 5.23
N LEU A 257 0.02 -18.43 4.69
CA LEU A 257 -0.51 -17.16 4.19
C LEU A 257 0.30 -16.67 3.00
N LEU A 258 -0.41 -16.27 1.96
CA LEU A 258 0.08 -15.38 0.93
C LEU A 258 -0.95 -14.26 0.76
N ALA A 259 -0.52 -13.05 1.00
CA ALA A 259 -1.34 -11.86 0.75
C ALA A 259 -0.53 -10.82 -0.01
N THR A 260 -1.11 -10.24 -1.07
CA THR A 260 -0.48 -9.19 -1.86
C THR A 260 -1.42 -8.02 -2.08
N SER A 261 -0.87 -6.83 -2.30
CA SER A 261 -1.66 -5.64 -2.63
C SER A 261 -2.23 -5.75 -4.05
N CYS A 262 -3.50 -5.41 -4.23
CA CYS A 262 -4.12 -5.35 -5.57
C CYS A 262 -3.41 -4.34 -6.49
N ARG A 263 -2.75 -3.32 -5.94
CA ARG A 263 -1.99 -2.31 -6.70
C ARG A 263 -0.86 -2.88 -7.55
N VAL A 264 -0.33 -4.04 -7.19
CA VAL A 264 0.83 -4.65 -7.89
C VAL A 264 0.46 -5.87 -8.74
N VAL A 265 -0.83 -6.18 -8.86
CA VAL A 265 -1.32 -7.29 -9.70
C VAL A 265 -0.93 -7.08 -11.17
N ALA A 266 -1.11 -5.86 -11.68
CA ALA A 266 -0.78 -5.51 -13.05
C ALA A 266 0.72 -5.62 -13.39
N TYR A 267 1.59 -5.63 -12.38
CA TYR A 267 3.04 -5.83 -12.55
C TYR A 267 3.48 -7.29 -12.46
N GLY A 268 2.55 -8.23 -12.26
CA GLY A 268 2.86 -9.65 -12.14
C GLY A 268 3.55 -10.03 -10.82
N ALA A 269 3.51 -9.17 -9.80
CA ALA A 269 4.23 -9.39 -8.55
C ALA A 269 3.82 -10.68 -7.83
N GLY A 270 2.54 -11.05 -7.84
CA GLY A 270 2.07 -12.29 -7.23
C GLY A 270 2.61 -13.55 -7.90
N ALA A 271 2.65 -13.57 -9.24
CA ALA A 271 3.21 -14.68 -10.01
C ALA A 271 4.73 -14.80 -9.80
N THR A 272 5.44 -13.66 -9.81
CA THR A 272 6.89 -13.62 -9.54
C THR A 272 7.19 -14.19 -8.16
N LEU A 273 6.41 -13.82 -7.15
CA LEU A 273 6.57 -14.27 -5.77
C LEU A 273 6.34 -15.77 -5.61
N LEU A 274 5.27 -16.31 -6.24
CA LEU A 274 4.99 -17.75 -6.25
C LEU A 274 6.07 -18.54 -6.99
N ASN A 275 6.55 -18.06 -8.13
CA ASN A 275 7.62 -18.71 -8.87
C ASN A 275 8.94 -18.69 -8.09
N TRP A 276 9.28 -17.58 -7.43
CA TRP A 276 10.46 -17.52 -6.56
C TRP A 276 10.37 -18.52 -5.42
N LEU A 277 9.22 -18.63 -4.74
CA LEU A 277 9.04 -19.56 -3.65
C LEU A 277 9.14 -21.02 -4.13
N ALA A 278 8.54 -21.32 -5.28
CA ALA A 278 8.61 -22.64 -5.90
C ALA A 278 10.04 -23.03 -6.30
N ASP A 279 10.82 -22.08 -6.85
CA ASP A 279 12.22 -22.28 -7.19
C ASP A 279 13.09 -22.48 -5.93
N ALA A 280 12.86 -21.70 -4.88
CA ALA A 280 13.54 -21.84 -3.60
C ALA A 280 13.26 -23.21 -2.96
N ALA A 281 12.01 -23.68 -3.01
CA ALA A 281 11.64 -25.01 -2.53
C ALA A 281 12.31 -26.13 -3.36
N ALA A 282 12.34 -25.98 -4.68
CA ALA A 282 13.00 -26.93 -5.58
C ALA A 282 14.49 -27.03 -5.30
N ARG A 283 15.18 -25.89 -5.10
CA ARG A 283 16.62 -25.87 -4.74
C ARG A 283 16.88 -26.52 -3.38
N SER A 284 15.91 -26.43 -2.46
CA SER A 284 15.99 -27.09 -1.16
C SER A 284 15.54 -28.55 -1.17
N GLY A 285 15.05 -29.05 -2.32
CA GLY A 285 14.56 -30.44 -2.46
C GLY A 285 13.28 -30.72 -1.64
N VAL A 286 12.48 -29.70 -1.36
CA VAL A 286 11.26 -29.79 -0.55
C VAL A 286 10.01 -29.52 -1.36
N HIS A 287 8.90 -30.11 -0.95
CA HIS A 287 7.58 -29.85 -1.52
C HIS A 287 7.00 -28.55 -0.94
N LEU A 288 6.07 -27.94 -1.67
CA LEU A 288 5.24 -26.85 -1.15
C LEU A 288 3.80 -27.33 -0.94
N VAL A 289 3.23 -26.98 0.22
CA VAL A 289 1.79 -27.04 0.42
C VAL A 289 1.31 -25.64 0.79
N ALA A 290 0.26 -25.16 0.14
CA ALA A 290 -0.32 -23.84 0.37
C ALA A 290 -1.74 -23.98 0.91
N ASP A 291 -2.08 -23.22 1.94
CA ASP A 291 -3.44 -23.08 2.41
C ASP A 291 -4.20 -22.14 1.47
N PHE A 292 -5.38 -22.58 1.06
CA PHE A 292 -6.32 -21.79 0.31
C PHE A 292 -7.72 -21.91 0.90
N ARG A 293 -8.41 -20.80 1.07
CA ARG A 293 -9.83 -20.78 1.44
C ARG A 293 -10.58 -19.89 0.46
N ALA A 294 -11.45 -20.48 -0.35
CA ALA A 294 -12.27 -19.73 -1.30
C ALA A 294 -13.18 -18.75 -0.56
N THR A 295 -13.20 -17.50 -1.04
CA THR A 295 -14.11 -16.45 -0.61
C THR A 295 -14.75 -15.80 -1.84
N GLU A 296 -15.82 -15.04 -1.65
CA GLU A 296 -16.47 -14.31 -2.77
C GLU A 296 -15.51 -13.33 -3.48
N ARG A 297 -14.37 -12.98 -2.87
CA ARG A 297 -13.48 -11.92 -3.34
C ARG A 297 -12.13 -12.39 -3.84
N ASN A 298 -11.64 -13.58 -3.44
CA ASN A 298 -10.25 -13.98 -3.68
C ASN A 298 -10.04 -14.99 -4.83
N ARG A 299 -10.96 -15.06 -5.78
CA ARG A 299 -10.84 -15.93 -6.96
C ARG A 299 -9.53 -15.73 -7.73
N MET A 300 -8.97 -14.51 -7.72
CA MET A 300 -7.69 -14.23 -8.38
C MET A 300 -6.52 -14.98 -7.73
N MET A 301 -6.58 -15.26 -6.42
CA MET A 301 -5.57 -16.04 -5.73
C MET A 301 -5.62 -17.52 -6.11
N GLU A 302 -6.84 -18.08 -6.26
CA GLU A 302 -7.01 -19.45 -6.77
C GLU A 302 -6.36 -19.60 -8.15
N ILE A 303 -6.71 -18.67 -9.06
CA ILE A 303 -6.15 -18.61 -10.40
C ILE A 303 -4.61 -18.51 -10.35
N ALA A 304 -4.05 -17.67 -9.50
CA ALA A 304 -2.60 -17.51 -9.35
C ALA A 304 -1.92 -18.81 -8.91
N TYR A 305 -2.48 -19.52 -7.93
CA TYR A 305 -1.97 -20.83 -7.51
C TYR A 305 -2.04 -21.87 -8.63
N ARG A 306 -3.17 -21.97 -9.34
CA ARG A 306 -3.31 -22.92 -10.46
C ARG A 306 -2.32 -22.62 -11.59
N PHE A 307 -2.11 -21.36 -11.95
CA PHE A 307 -1.10 -20.98 -12.94
C PHE A 307 0.33 -21.24 -12.46
N ALA A 308 0.61 -21.15 -11.17
CA ALA A 308 1.88 -21.55 -10.59
C ALA A 308 2.04 -23.09 -10.52
N GLY A 309 1.04 -23.86 -10.92
CA GLY A 309 1.08 -25.32 -11.02
C GLY A 309 0.74 -26.03 -9.70
N PHE A 310 0.10 -25.34 -8.75
CA PHE A 310 -0.44 -26.01 -7.58
C PHE A 310 -1.70 -26.81 -7.93
N GLU A 311 -1.79 -28.01 -7.38
CA GLU A 311 -2.92 -28.95 -7.55
C GLU A 311 -3.57 -29.21 -6.17
N GLY A 312 -4.86 -29.51 -6.17
CA GLY A 312 -5.58 -29.87 -4.94
C GLY A 312 -4.97 -31.12 -4.32
N LEU A 313 -4.61 -31.08 -3.05
CA LEU A 313 -4.04 -32.24 -2.37
C LEU A 313 -5.03 -33.39 -2.24
N ALA A 314 -6.31 -33.12 -2.22
CA ALA A 314 -7.37 -34.11 -2.25
C ALA A 314 -7.45 -34.83 -3.61
N GLU A 315 -7.12 -34.15 -4.71
CA GLU A 315 -7.13 -34.64 -6.09
C GLU A 315 -5.85 -35.41 -6.43
N ALA A 316 -4.71 -34.92 -5.93
CA ALA A 316 -3.38 -35.50 -6.14
C ALA A 316 -2.65 -35.70 -4.79
N PRO A 317 -2.98 -36.74 -4.01
CA PRO A 317 -2.37 -36.99 -2.70
C PRO A 317 -0.86 -37.17 -2.79
N CYS A 318 -0.13 -36.48 -1.90
CA CYS A 318 1.31 -36.63 -1.76
C CYS A 318 1.68 -37.10 -0.34
N PRO A 319 2.53 -38.12 -0.18
CA PRO A 319 3.00 -38.59 1.14
C PRO A 319 3.67 -37.49 1.96
N CYS A 320 4.26 -36.47 1.32
CA CYS A 320 4.91 -35.35 1.99
C CYS A 320 3.97 -34.59 2.93
N ALA A 321 2.66 -34.57 2.62
CA ALA A 321 1.67 -33.86 3.40
C ALA A 321 1.23 -34.61 4.68
N ALA A 322 1.68 -35.84 4.89
CA ALA A 322 1.35 -36.62 6.10
C ALA A 322 1.79 -35.90 7.38
N VAL A 323 2.85 -35.09 7.31
CA VAL A 323 3.35 -34.29 8.43
C VAL A 323 2.38 -33.19 8.87
N LEU A 324 1.45 -32.79 7.98
CA LEU A 324 0.43 -31.76 8.26
C LEU A 324 -0.89 -32.33 8.79
N VAL A 325 -0.99 -33.65 8.97
CA VAL A 325 -2.18 -34.31 9.50
C VAL A 325 -2.21 -34.11 11.01
N THR A 326 -2.76 -33.01 11.47
CA THR A 326 -3.30 -32.86 12.82
C THR A 326 -4.77 -33.26 12.81
N ALA A 327 -5.23 -33.90 13.91
CA ALA A 327 -6.56 -34.47 14.03
C ALA A 327 -7.68 -33.58 13.43
N ALA A 328 -8.57 -34.23 12.66
CA ALA A 328 -9.76 -33.74 12.02
C ALA A 328 -10.30 -32.38 12.53
N GLU A 329 -10.10 -31.32 11.76
CA GLU A 329 -10.98 -30.18 11.77
C GLU A 329 -11.72 -30.15 10.43
N ASP A 330 -13.00 -30.46 10.47
CA ASP A 330 -13.92 -30.54 9.31
C ASP A 330 -14.12 -29.18 8.58
N ALA A 331 -13.39 -28.14 8.91
CA ALA A 331 -13.52 -26.78 8.38
C ALA A 331 -12.18 -26.06 8.08
N GLY A 332 -11.08 -26.80 7.90
CA GLY A 332 -9.78 -26.24 7.54
C GLY A 332 -9.74 -25.63 6.11
N PRO A 333 -8.69 -24.84 5.78
CA PRO A 333 -8.46 -24.41 4.40
C PRO A 333 -8.19 -25.62 3.50
N GLU A 334 -8.56 -25.48 2.22
CA GLU A 334 -8.11 -26.40 1.17
C GLU A 334 -6.57 -26.34 1.10
N ARG A 335 -5.94 -27.52 0.93
CA ARG A 335 -4.50 -27.61 0.76
C ARG A 335 -4.16 -27.87 -0.69
N LEU A 336 -3.37 -26.96 -1.26
CA LEU A 336 -2.85 -27.05 -2.60
C LEU A 336 -1.40 -27.49 -2.54
N HIS A 337 -0.99 -28.43 -3.36
CA HIS A 337 0.34 -29.03 -3.38
C HIS A 337 1.10 -28.69 -4.64
N LEU A 338 2.40 -28.47 -4.52
CA LEU A 338 3.34 -28.32 -5.61
C LEU A 338 4.59 -29.17 -5.35
N ALA A 339 4.89 -30.08 -6.26
CA ALA A 339 6.13 -30.87 -6.24
C ALA A 339 7.33 -29.96 -6.61
N PRO A 340 8.54 -30.25 -6.05
CA PRO A 340 9.74 -29.50 -6.39
C PRO A 340 10.07 -29.61 -7.88
N GLY A 341 10.33 -28.48 -8.52
CA GLY A 341 10.72 -28.39 -9.92
C GLY A 341 11.26 -26.99 -10.24
N PRO A 342 12.26 -26.87 -11.13
CA PRO A 342 12.88 -25.59 -11.46
C PRO A 342 11.86 -24.64 -12.08
N ARG A 343 11.97 -23.35 -11.75
CA ARG A 343 11.07 -22.30 -12.23
C ARG A 343 11.85 -21.08 -12.73
N VAL A 344 11.31 -20.44 -13.76
CA VAL A 344 11.72 -19.08 -14.14
C VAL A 344 11.00 -18.11 -13.21
N VAL A 345 11.75 -17.38 -12.40
CA VAL A 345 11.18 -16.49 -11.38
C VAL A 345 10.44 -15.33 -12.04
N SER A 346 11.10 -14.61 -12.93
CA SER A 346 10.54 -13.50 -13.68
C SER A 346 11.39 -13.16 -14.91
N THR A 347 10.76 -12.56 -15.92
CA THR A 347 11.43 -12.00 -17.11
C THR A 347 11.40 -10.48 -17.18
N VAL A 348 10.64 -9.86 -16.27
CA VAL A 348 10.37 -8.40 -16.26
C VAL A 348 10.72 -7.73 -14.93
N MET A 349 11.19 -8.49 -13.95
CA MET A 349 11.41 -8.01 -12.58
C MET A 349 12.63 -8.65 -11.96
N ASP A 350 13.55 -7.84 -11.43
CA ASP A 350 14.66 -8.31 -10.62
C ASP A 350 14.18 -8.69 -9.22
N VAL A 351 14.63 -9.84 -8.70
CA VAL A 351 14.23 -10.33 -7.38
C VAL A 351 15.44 -10.50 -6.48
N GLU A 352 15.47 -9.71 -5.41
CA GLU A 352 16.38 -9.86 -4.27
C GLU A 352 15.65 -10.58 -3.14
N ALA A 353 16.15 -11.72 -2.70
CA ALA A 353 15.46 -12.55 -1.71
C ALA A 353 16.45 -13.32 -0.82
N PRO A 354 16.04 -13.68 0.42
CA PRO A 354 16.88 -14.47 1.32
C PRO A 354 17.02 -15.90 0.81
N ASP A 355 18.14 -16.52 1.15
CA ASP A 355 18.28 -17.97 1.00
C ASP A 355 17.43 -18.66 2.09
N LEU A 356 16.42 -19.42 1.66
CA LEU A 356 15.57 -20.21 2.54
C LEU A 356 16.09 -21.63 2.75
N SER A 357 17.18 -22.06 2.11
CA SER A 357 17.71 -23.43 2.23
C SER A 357 18.34 -23.68 3.60
N THR A 358 18.89 -22.66 4.23
CA THR A 358 19.47 -22.72 5.57
C THR A 358 18.60 -21.96 6.57
N PRO A 359 18.17 -22.58 7.69
CA PRO A 359 17.62 -21.81 8.80
C PRO A 359 18.75 -20.93 9.35
N GLU A 360 18.54 -19.60 9.42
CA GLU A 360 19.48 -18.74 10.14
C GLU A 360 19.50 -19.17 11.61
N GLY A 361 20.69 -19.55 12.09
CA GLY A 361 20.94 -19.71 13.51
C GLY A 361 20.58 -18.41 14.23
N GLY A 362 19.92 -18.52 15.38
CA GLY A 362 19.48 -17.39 16.20
C GLY A 362 20.57 -16.32 16.40
N PRO A 363 20.23 -15.16 17.02
CA PRO A 363 21.05 -13.96 17.06
C PRO A 363 22.46 -14.28 17.49
N GLY A 364 23.43 -13.96 16.64
CA GLY A 364 24.83 -14.17 16.90
C GLY A 364 25.17 -13.67 18.30
N THR A 365 25.64 -14.56 19.13
CA THR A 365 26.27 -14.23 20.41
C THR A 365 27.51 -13.35 20.15
N PRO A 366 27.78 -12.33 20.95
CA PRO A 366 28.75 -11.29 20.74
C PRO A 366 30.19 -11.79 20.63
#